data_7efbceca2a037fbc3fc0dbf062754bf1
#
_entry.id   7efbceca2a037fbc3fc0dbf062754bf1
#
_cell.length_a   1.000
_cell.length_b   1.000
_cell.length_c   1.000
_cell.angle_alpha   90.00
_cell.angle_beta   90.00
_cell.angle_gamma   90.00
#
_symmetry.space_group_name_H-M   'P 1'
#
loop_
_entity.id
_entity.type
_entity.pdbx_description
1 polymer ?
#
loop_
_entity_poly.entity_id
_entity_poly.type
_entity_poly.pdbx_seq_one_letter_code
_entity_poly.pdbx_strand_id
1 'polypeptide(L)' 'MQEWCQSKGFDLPVYKIIEVSKKNGDPKRFSCDIFIEGLKESSAFGKSHKQAETNAARVLIEKFINTGKI' A
#
# COMPACT_ATOMS: atom_id res chain seq x y z
N MET A 1 6.47 2.40 -13.24
CA MET A 1 5.45 2.98 -12.34
C MET A 1 5.77 4.39 -11.92
N GLN A 2 6.97 4.67 -11.45
CA GLN A 2 7.31 6.02 -11.04
C GLN A 2 7.25 6.99 -12.21
N GLU A 3 7.77 6.59 -13.35
CA GLU A 3 7.74 7.48 -14.50
C GLU A 3 6.31 7.77 -14.93
N TRP A 4 5.45 6.76 -14.82
CA TRP A 4 4.06 6.96 -15.17
C TRP A 4 3.42 8.00 -14.27
N CYS A 5 3.67 7.93 -12.96
CA CYS A 5 3.11 8.88 -12.02
C CYS A 5 3.60 10.30 -12.31
N GLN A 6 4.90 10.45 -12.61
CA GLN A 6 5.43 11.77 -12.89
C GLN A 6 4.87 12.34 -14.18
N SER A 7 4.74 11.52 -15.20
CA SER A 7 4.25 12.02 -16.48
C SER A 7 2.78 12.39 -16.39
N LYS A 8 2.04 11.83 -15.45
CA LYS A 8 0.64 12.17 -15.27
C LYS A 8 0.45 13.31 -14.26
N GLY A 9 1.54 13.79 -13.67
CA GLY A 9 1.44 14.87 -12.71
C GLY A 9 1.06 14.46 -11.31
N PHE A 10 1.10 13.16 -11.00
CA PHE A 10 0.82 12.69 -9.66
C PHE A 10 2.10 12.55 -8.87
N ASP A 11 2.00 12.71 -7.56
CA ASP A 11 3.13 12.45 -6.69
C ASP A 11 3.40 10.95 -6.68
N LEU A 12 4.64 10.61 -6.36
CA LEU A 12 4.98 9.21 -6.23
C LEU A 12 4.30 8.62 -5.01
N PRO A 13 3.89 7.36 -5.06
CA PRO A 13 3.29 6.72 -3.89
C PRO A 13 4.28 6.68 -2.74
N VAL A 14 3.79 6.89 -1.54
CA VAL A 14 4.59 6.82 -0.33
C VAL A 14 4.11 5.64 0.48
N TYR A 15 5.04 4.74 0.83
CA TYR A 15 4.71 3.56 1.62
C TYR A 15 5.18 3.81 3.05
N LYS A 16 4.31 3.64 4.01
CA LYS A 16 4.65 3.75 5.42
C LYS A 16 4.38 2.41 6.08
N ILE A 17 5.41 1.84 6.69
CA ILE A 17 5.29 0.54 7.33
C ILE A 17 5.54 0.70 8.81
N ILE A 18 4.63 0.14 9.60
CA ILE A 18 4.71 0.20 11.06
C ILE A 18 4.66 -1.22 11.59
N GLU A 19 5.50 -1.52 12.54
CA GLU A 19 5.43 -2.82 13.21
C GLU A 19 4.34 -2.74 14.27
N VAL A 20 3.26 -3.45 14.04
CA VAL A 20 2.10 -3.41 14.93
C VAL A 20 2.22 -4.44 16.04
N SER A 21 2.86 -5.57 15.76
CA SER A 21 3.01 -6.64 16.73
C SER A 21 4.43 -7.17 16.65
N LYS A 22 4.97 -7.59 17.78
CA LYS A 22 6.32 -8.15 17.80
C LYS A 22 6.30 -9.67 17.80
N LYS A 23 5.12 -10.26 17.65
CA LYS A 23 5.00 -11.70 17.69
C LYS A 23 5.36 -12.28 16.33
N ASN A 24 6.30 -13.19 16.30
CA ASN A 24 6.69 -13.83 15.05
C ASN A 24 5.55 -14.65 14.51
N GLY A 25 5.35 -14.60 13.20
CA GLY A 25 4.30 -15.38 12.58
C GLY A 25 2.93 -14.75 12.66
N ASP A 26 2.81 -13.59 13.30
CA ASP A 26 1.55 -12.89 13.37
C ASP A 26 1.24 -12.32 11.98
N PRO A 27 0.11 -12.69 11.36
CA PRO A 27 -0.20 -12.17 10.04
C PRO A 27 -0.42 -10.67 10.01
N LYS A 28 -0.60 -10.05 11.17
CA LYS A 28 -0.76 -8.61 11.25
C LYS A 28 0.41 -7.96 11.95
N ARG A 29 1.59 -8.55 11.81
CA ARG A 29 2.76 -8.01 12.48
C ARG A 29 3.14 -6.64 11.94
N PHE A 30 3.04 -6.43 10.64
CA PHE A 30 3.37 -5.15 10.04
C PHE A 30 2.15 -4.59 9.33
N SER A 31 2.01 -3.26 9.39
CA SER A 31 0.95 -2.57 8.68
C SER A 31 1.60 -1.65 7.65
N CYS A 32 1.13 -1.71 6.42
CA CYS A 32 1.64 -0.86 5.36
C CYS A 32 0.51 0.03 4.86
N ASP A 33 0.74 1.34 4.90
CA ASP A 33 -0.20 2.31 4.35
C ASP A 33 0.41 2.91 3.11
N ILE A 34 -0.39 3.07 2.06
CA ILE A 34 0.06 3.69 0.82
C ILE A 34 -0.64 5.03 0.70
N PHE A 35 0.15 6.09 0.54
CA PHE A 35 -0.37 7.45 0.38
C PHE A 35 -0.04 7.95 -1.02
N ILE A 36 -1.00 8.61 -1.65
CA ILE A 36 -0.80 9.27 -2.93
C ILE A 36 -1.28 10.70 -2.76
N GLU A 37 -0.39 11.65 -3.03
CA GLU A 37 -0.70 13.07 -2.89
C GLU A 37 -1.18 13.40 -1.48
N GLY A 38 -0.58 12.76 -0.49
CA GLY A 38 -0.91 13.03 0.90
C GLY A 38 -2.16 12.34 1.42
N LEU A 39 -2.86 11.61 0.56
CA LEU A 39 -4.08 10.92 0.98
C LEU A 39 -3.82 9.42 1.08
N LYS A 40 -4.29 8.83 2.16
CA LYS A 40 -4.13 7.40 2.33
C LYS A 40 -5.08 6.67 1.41
N GLU A 41 -4.53 5.93 0.46
CA GLU A 41 -5.32 5.24 -0.55
C GLU A 41 -5.54 3.78 -0.25
N SER A 42 -4.66 3.15 0.52
CA SER A 42 -4.87 1.77 0.90
C SER A 42 -4.02 1.44 2.11
N SER A 43 -4.35 0.34 2.75
CA SER A 43 -3.53 -0.17 3.83
C SER A 43 -3.77 -1.67 3.93
N ALA A 44 -2.80 -2.37 4.48
CA ALA A 44 -2.91 -3.81 4.66
C ALA A 44 -1.89 -4.28 5.68
N PHE A 45 -2.05 -5.51 6.12
CA PHE A 45 -1.14 -6.10 7.08
C PHE A 45 -0.36 -7.21 6.41
N GLY A 46 0.77 -7.57 6.99
CA GLY A 46 1.56 -8.70 6.51
C GLY A 46 2.46 -9.21 7.61
N LYS A 47 3.03 -10.39 7.39
CA LYS A 47 3.96 -10.98 8.32
C LYS A 47 5.33 -10.35 8.23
N SER A 48 5.64 -9.70 7.14
CA SER A 48 6.92 -9.04 6.93
C SER A 48 6.68 -7.73 6.21
N HIS A 49 7.73 -6.90 6.13
CA HIS A 49 7.62 -5.64 5.40
C HIS A 49 7.18 -5.89 3.97
N LYS A 50 7.84 -6.82 3.30
CA LYS A 50 7.53 -7.08 1.90
C LYS A 50 6.11 -7.59 1.73
N GLN A 51 5.67 -8.45 2.62
CA GLN A 51 4.32 -8.98 2.51
C GLN A 51 3.29 -7.90 2.76
N ALA A 52 3.54 -7.02 3.73
CA ALA A 52 2.62 -5.91 3.99
C ALA A 52 2.54 -4.99 2.78
N GLU A 53 3.68 -4.69 2.15
CA GLU A 53 3.69 -3.86 0.95
C GLU A 53 2.93 -4.52 -0.19
N THR A 54 3.16 -5.81 -0.39
CA THR A 54 2.49 -6.54 -1.46
C THR A 54 0.98 -6.56 -1.23
N ASN A 55 0.57 -6.80 0.01
CA ASN A 55 -0.84 -6.85 0.33
C ASN A 55 -1.49 -5.48 0.16
N ALA A 56 -0.81 -4.42 0.58
CA ALA A 56 -1.35 -3.07 0.43
C ALA A 56 -1.46 -2.69 -1.05
N ALA A 57 -0.47 -3.08 -1.85
CA ALA A 57 -0.52 -2.80 -3.28
C ALA A 57 -1.67 -3.54 -3.94
N ARG A 58 -1.91 -4.78 -3.51
CA ARG A 58 -3.02 -5.55 -4.05
C ARG A 58 -4.36 -4.88 -3.72
N VAL A 59 -4.52 -4.40 -2.50
CA VAL A 59 -5.74 -3.72 -2.09
C VAL A 59 -5.94 -2.46 -2.95
N LEU A 60 -4.87 -1.73 -3.20
CA LEU A 60 -4.95 -0.52 -4.02
C LEU A 60 -5.37 -0.85 -5.45
N ILE A 61 -4.79 -1.89 -6.02
CA ILE A 61 -5.14 -2.30 -7.37
C ILE A 61 -6.60 -2.73 -7.45
N GLU A 62 -7.06 -3.50 -6.49
CA GLU A 62 -8.44 -3.94 -6.48
C GLU A 62 -9.39 -2.76 -6.33
N LYS A 63 -9.00 -1.76 -5.55
CA LYS A 63 -9.81 -0.58 -5.39
C LYS A 63 -9.96 0.15 -6.72
N PHE A 64 -8.87 0.28 -7.48
CA PHE A 64 -8.94 0.94 -8.77
C PHE A 64 -9.77 0.14 -9.76
N ILE A 65 -9.66 -1.17 -9.75
CA ILE A 65 -10.46 -2.00 -10.64
C ILE A 65 -11.93 -1.86 -10.31
N ASN A 66 -12.29 -1.86 -9.04
CA ASN A 66 -13.69 -1.80 -8.65
C ASN A 66 -14.33 -0.44 -8.90
N THR A 67 -13.56 0.63 -8.71
CA THR A 67 -14.15 1.95 -8.89
C THR A 67 -13.90 2.51 -10.25
N GLY A 68 -12.77 2.16 -10.84
CA GLY A 68 -12.45 2.74 -12.10
C GLY A 68 -13.05 2.05 -13.23
N LYS A 69 -13.74 0.96 -13.01
CA LYS A 69 -14.24 0.29 -14.03
C LYS A 69 -14.99 1.17 -14.85
N ILE A 70 -15.33 2.09 -14.45
CA ILE A 70 -15.88 2.97 -15.34
C ILE A 70 -16.27 2.35 -16.52
#